data_aebc78654d78fd9fca3a181a03642a82
#
_entry.id   aebc78654d78fd9fca3a181a03642a82
#
_cell.length_a   1.000
_cell.length_b   1.000
_cell.length_c   1.000
_cell.angle_alpha   90.00
_cell.angle_beta   90.00
_cell.angle_gamma   90.00
#
_symmetry.space_group_name_H-M   'P 1'
#
loop_
_entity.id
_entity.type
_entity.pdbx_description
1 polymer ?
#
loop_
_entity_poly.entity_id
_entity_poly.type
_entity_poly.pdbx_seq_one_letter_code
_entity_poly.pdbx_strand_id
1 'polypeptide(L)'
;MRLARLGSFHQSRLSFMRQLLRRLATENWRFETTAFDIDARGVGHAVYTAQGPERSYSLVAFAHDLPPEDRSDRVIATAWDATFALFDGVPDDADIDRLRANVPVQEEGRVSEKELTLSRANRSVRLWDHVVSRLAAGEQPDPSLVDEVGYLMRTTAVYGSGKFGAADREAIADRPECHAPFQVEMLTVYLIRTFVMDLVEHMARMQAPDRAVALTPEMRRRFGIGNSTGLGMAPFLVTHPALINAWIGAREEALSRVRSISHPTPDRVQLFRTCAARARQHAYGWHSEHPIQIEKLANLRNDMDLLNTHLETADLSADHAWNALYLWAEDRLSVEGQEMLVSLLLEPHGHLVDDLSSCMAADETRVWQINGQMTTGALREILRDVYGWALALDWTQDNTQARVWYVSENKLEPRLGERFEEPLEPYEQPLCPGRDAARLFADLNADLTTDEPVGAFLLRHPEHRHMTRRAQIAALLPYAEIRDNTIDAVMMPIDMLRTKLSFFGASEFDPRSDRWVRITMFQHAPFPHELEDAFADDWALPPLNMAAE
;
A
#
# COMPACT_ATOMS: atom_id res chain seq x y z
N MET A 1 15.33 -10.03 8.85
CA MET A 1 14.96 -9.89 7.41
C MET A 1 15.68 -8.70 6.84
N ARG A 2 16.21 -8.82 5.67
CA ARG A 2 16.92 -7.72 5.01
C ARG A 2 15.98 -7.01 4.06
N LEU A 3 16.15 -5.71 3.90
CA LEU A 3 15.32 -4.90 3.00
C LEU A 3 15.32 -5.44 1.55
N ALA A 4 16.42 -6.03 1.10
CA ALA A 4 16.51 -6.69 -0.20
C ALA A 4 15.50 -7.86 -0.37
N ARG A 5 15.05 -8.48 0.73
CA ARG A 5 14.10 -9.59 0.74
C ARG A 5 12.65 -9.15 0.96
N LEU A 6 12.41 -7.86 1.22
CA LEU A 6 11.06 -7.39 1.57
C LEU A 6 10.05 -7.40 0.42
N GLY A 7 10.48 -7.46 -0.81
CA GLY A 7 9.54 -7.37 -1.92
C GLY A 7 8.86 -8.71 -2.22
N SER A 8 7.53 -8.74 -2.22
CA SER A 8 6.74 -9.90 -2.60
C SER A 8 5.88 -9.62 -3.83
N PHE A 9 5.44 -10.68 -4.51
CA PHE A 9 4.47 -10.60 -5.60
C PHE A 9 3.03 -10.66 -5.12
N HIS A 10 2.80 -10.90 -3.84
CA HIS A 10 1.48 -10.84 -3.23
C HIS A 10 1.56 -10.21 -1.83
N GLN A 11 0.39 -9.87 -1.29
CA GLN A 11 0.28 -9.29 0.04
C GLN A 11 0.66 -10.29 1.14
N SER A 12 1.35 -9.81 2.17
CA SER A 12 1.62 -10.62 3.35
C SER A 12 0.41 -10.67 4.29
N ARG A 13 0.39 -11.67 5.19
CA ARG A 13 -0.64 -11.77 6.22
C ARG A 13 -0.70 -10.53 7.11
N LEU A 14 0.43 -9.85 7.34
CA LEU A 14 0.51 -8.64 8.15
C LEU A 14 0.32 -7.34 7.35
N SER A 15 -0.17 -7.40 6.11
CA SER A 15 -0.47 -6.22 5.31
C SER A 15 -1.62 -5.40 5.87
N PHE A 16 -1.59 -4.10 5.62
CA PHE A 16 -2.59 -3.17 6.19
C PHE A 16 -4.02 -3.43 5.70
N MET A 17 -4.19 -3.86 4.46
CA MET A 17 -5.52 -4.26 3.96
C MET A 17 -6.08 -5.47 4.70
N ARG A 18 -5.23 -6.49 4.93
CA ARG A 18 -5.67 -7.69 5.66
C ARG A 18 -5.94 -7.40 7.13
N GLN A 19 -5.15 -6.52 7.74
CA GLN A 19 -5.41 -6.04 9.11
C GLN A 19 -6.76 -5.34 9.21
N LEU A 20 -7.09 -4.44 8.26
CA LEU A 20 -8.39 -3.79 8.21
C LEU A 20 -9.52 -4.82 8.16
N LEU A 21 -9.50 -5.72 7.18
CA LEU A 21 -10.60 -6.67 7.00
C LEU A 21 -10.78 -7.60 8.20
N ARG A 22 -9.69 -8.07 8.81
CA ARG A 22 -9.78 -8.86 10.05
C ARG A 22 -10.41 -8.06 11.19
N ARG A 23 -10.04 -6.79 11.35
CA ARG A 23 -10.65 -5.91 12.35
C ARG A 23 -12.14 -5.73 12.09
N LEU A 24 -12.53 -5.38 10.87
CA LEU A 24 -13.93 -5.20 10.49
C LEU A 24 -14.76 -6.44 10.79
N ALA A 25 -14.23 -7.64 10.50
CA ALA A 25 -14.90 -8.91 10.78
C ALA A 25 -14.94 -9.21 12.29
N THR A 26 -13.81 -9.14 12.99
CA THR A 26 -13.71 -9.49 14.42
C THR A 26 -14.52 -8.55 15.32
N GLU A 27 -14.55 -7.27 15.00
CA GLU A 27 -15.31 -6.26 15.74
C GLU A 27 -16.76 -6.16 15.28
N ASN A 28 -17.20 -6.99 14.31
CA ASN A 28 -18.57 -7.05 13.78
C ASN A 28 -19.08 -5.70 13.29
N TRP A 29 -18.27 -5.00 12.50
CA TRP A 29 -18.68 -3.75 11.88
C TRP A 29 -19.88 -3.95 10.97
N ARG A 30 -20.81 -2.99 11.01
CA ARG A 30 -22.01 -2.98 10.17
C ARG A 30 -21.87 -1.95 9.07
N PHE A 31 -22.45 -2.26 7.91
CA PHE A 31 -22.36 -1.40 6.74
C PHE A 31 -23.75 -1.13 6.19
N GLU A 32 -24.00 0.12 5.86
CA GLU A 32 -25.30 0.57 5.35
C GLU A 32 -25.07 1.59 4.23
N THR A 33 -25.86 1.49 3.15
CA THR A 33 -25.96 2.54 2.14
C THR A 33 -27.09 3.48 2.57
N THR A 34 -26.73 4.60 3.19
CA THR A 34 -27.69 5.55 3.77
C THR A 34 -28.28 6.50 2.73
N ALA A 35 -27.59 6.73 1.62
CA ALA A 35 -28.10 7.47 0.47
C ALA A 35 -27.50 6.94 -0.83
N PHE A 36 -28.31 6.89 -1.89
CA PHE A 36 -27.87 6.60 -3.25
C PHE A 36 -28.73 7.40 -4.23
N ASP A 37 -28.38 8.65 -4.44
CA ASP A 37 -29.07 9.60 -5.29
C ASP A 37 -28.23 9.93 -6.52
N ILE A 38 -28.25 9.01 -7.48
CA ILE A 38 -27.48 9.10 -8.72
C ILE A 38 -28.45 8.98 -9.90
N ASP A 39 -28.38 9.95 -10.80
CA ASP A 39 -29.28 10.00 -11.96
C ASP A 39 -28.90 9.00 -13.07
N ALA A 40 -29.70 8.97 -14.13
CA ALA A 40 -29.48 8.09 -15.29
C ALA A 40 -28.18 8.41 -16.08
N ARG A 41 -27.58 9.57 -15.87
CA ARG A 41 -26.28 9.94 -16.45
C ARG A 41 -25.10 9.51 -15.58
N GLY A 42 -25.38 8.96 -14.39
CA GLY A 42 -24.36 8.61 -13.41
C GLY A 42 -23.87 9.82 -12.60
N VAL A 43 -24.67 10.87 -12.47
CA VAL A 43 -24.33 12.09 -11.72
C VAL A 43 -25.18 12.17 -10.46
N GLY A 44 -24.54 12.48 -9.34
CA GLY A 44 -25.20 12.59 -8.05
C GLY A 44 -24.28 12.25 -6.90
N HIS A 45 -24.85 11.76 -5.80
CA HIS A 45 -24.06 11.35 -4.64
C HIS A 45 -24.56 10.07 -4.01
N ALA A 46 -23.70 9.42 -3.25
CA ALA A 46 -24.03 8.28 -2.42
C ALA A 46 -23.28 8.34 -1.08
N VAL A 47 -23.88 7.75 -0.03
CA VAL A 47 -23.30 7.69 1.31
C VAL A 47 -23.30 6.25 1.80
N TYR A 48 -22.10 5.77 2.15
CA TYR A 48 -21.87 4.43 2.69
C TYR A 48 -21.33 4.57 4.11
N THR A 49 -22.10 4.13 5.08
CA THR A 49 -21.75 4.23 6.50
C THR A 49 -21.22 2.89 7.02
N ALA A 50 -20.04 2.93 7.61
CA ALA A 50 -19.44 1.85 8.37
C ALA A 50 -19.57 2.15 9.85
N GLN A 51 -20.29 1.30 10.59
CA GLN A 51 -20.55 1.44 12.01
C GLN A 51 -19.67 0.45 12.79
N GLY A 52 -18.68 0.98 13.46
CA GLY A 52 -17.84 0.24 14.39
C GLY A 52 -18.40 0.21 15.81
N PRO A 53 -17.68 -0.42 16.76
CA PRO A 53 -18.14 -0.55 18.15
C PRO A 53 -18.36 0.80 18.86
N GLU A 54 -17.52 1.78 18.58
CA GLU A 54 -17.55 3.09 19.27
C GLU A 54 -17.89 4.25 18.33
N ARG A 55 -17.60 4.13 17.04
CA ARG A 55 -17.71 5.21 16.06
C ARG A 55 -18.25 4.73 14.74
N SER A 56 -18.77 5.68 13.98
CA SER A 56 -19.18 5.47 12.60
C SER A 56 -18.31 6.33 11.67
N TYR A 57 -18.10 5.84 10.46
CA TYR A 57 -17.42 6.54 9.38
C TYR A 57 -18.26 6.43 8.12
N SER A 58 -18.39 7.53 7.38
CA SER A 58 -19.18 7.52 6.16
C SER A 58 -18.36 7.94 4.95
N LEU A 59 -18.35 7.11 3.92
CA LEU A 59 -17.87 7.53 2.60
C LEU A 59 -18.96 8.35 1.93
N VAL A 60 -18.69 9.61 1.65
CA VAL A 60 -19.52 10.45 0.80
C VAL A 60 -18.90 10.46 -0.58
N ALA A 61 -19.59 9.86 -1.54
CA ALA A 61 -19.15 9.73 -2.92
C ALA A 61 -19.94 10.70 -3.81
N PHE A 62 -19.24 11.50 -4.59
CA PHE A 62 -19.81 12.38 -5.62
C PHE A 62 -19.41 11.88 -7.00
N ALA A 63 -20.39 11.52 -7.80
CA ALA A 63 -20.21 11.21 -9.21
C ALA A 63 -20.64 12.45 -10.01
N HIS A 64 -19.78 12.98 -10.86
CA HIS A 64 -20.01 14.26 -11.51
C HIS A 64 -19.43 14.33 -12.91
N ASP A 65 -20.04 15.20 -13.73
CA ASP A 65 -19.54 15.61 -15.03
C ASP A 65 -19.48 17.15 -15.02
N LEU A 66 -18.37 17.67 -14.52
CA LEU A 66 -18.17 19.10 -14.37
C LEU A 66 -17.93 19.73 -15.75
N PRO A 67 -18.63 20.81 -16.09
CA PRO A 67 -18.33 21.57 -17.30
C PRO A 67 -16.91 22.18 -17.21
N PRO A 68 -16.25 22.43 -18.36
CA PRO A 68 -14.85 22.89 -18.37
C PRO A 68 -14.58 24.14 -17.53
N GLU A 69 -15.54 25.06 -17.49
CA GLU A 69 -15.47 26.31 -16.74
C GLU A 69 -15.48 26.15 -15.22
N ASP A 70 -16.07 25.04 -14.73
CA ASP A 70 -16.12 24.74 -13.28
C ASP A 70 -14.96 23.84 -12.84
N ARG A 71 -14.05 23.48 -13.74
CA ARG A 71 -12.90 22.61 -13.43
C ARG A 71 -11.72 23.45 -12.95
N SER A 72 -11.18 23.08 -11.80
CA SER A 72 -9.88 23.59 -11.39
C SER A 72 -8.76 22.94 -12.22
N ASP A 73 -7.57 23.51 -12.21
CA ASP A 73 -6.35 22.94 -12.81
C ASP A 73 -5.96 21.54 -12.28
N ARG A 74 -6.65 21.08 -11.23
CA ARG A 74 -6.49 19.78 -10.61
C ARG A 74 -7.43 18.71 -11.12
N VAL A 75 -8.51 19.10 -11.80
CA VAL A 75 -9.45 18.16 -12.41
C VAL A 75 -8.89 17.71 -13.76
N ILE A 76 -8.21 16.57 -13.75
CA ILE A 76 -7.55 16.02 -14.94
C ILE A 76 -8.54 15.33 -15.88
N ALA A 77 -9.70 14.88 -15.36
CA ALA A 77 -10.70 14.19 -16.17
C ALA A 77 -11.35 15.15 -17.16
N THR A 78 -11.34 14.78 -18.43
CA THR A 78 -12.00 15.53 -19.50
C THR A 78 -13.49 15.19 -19.64
N ALA A 79 -13.95 14.19 -18.88
CA ALA A 79 -15.33 13.72 -18.84
C ALA A 79 -15.72 13.41 -17.39
N TRP A 80 -16.74 12.59 -17.23
CA TRP A 80 -17.24 12.15 -15.93
C TRP A 80 -16.15 11.59 -15.01
N ASP A 81 -16.19 11.94 -13.74
CA ASP A 81 -15.26 11.54 -12.67
C ASP A 81 -16.00 11.29 -11.35
N ALA A 82 -15.33 10.74 -10.35
CA ALA A 82 -15.85 10.58 -9.02
C ALA A 82 -14.85 11.07 -7.98
N THR A 83 -15.36 11.76 -6.96
CA THR A 83 -14.60 12.26 -5.83
C THR A 83 -15.22 11.81 -4.52
N PHE A 84 -14.41 11.70 -3.50
CA PHE A 84 -14.81 11.08 -2.25
C PHE A 84 -14.27 11.84 -1.05
N ALA A 85 -15.07 11.86 0.02
CA ALA A 85 -14.63 12.21 1.36
C ALA A 85 -14.96 11.05 2.30
N LEU A 86 -14.01 10.60 3.13
CA LEU A 86 -14.35 9.81 4.31
C LEU A 86 -14.65 10.78 5.45
N PHE A 87 -15.86 10.73 5.95
CA PHE A 87 -16.39 11.60 6.97
C PHE A 87 -16.42 10.91 8.34
N ASP A 88 -16.05 11.62 9.38
CA ASP A 88 -16.09 11.17 10.76
C ASP A 88 -17.53 11.25 11.29
N GLY A 89 -18.19 10.15 11.41
CA GLY A 89 -19.60 10.05 11.78
C GLY A 89 -20.54 9.86 10.58
N VAL A 90 -21.80 10.20 10.79
CA VAL A 90 -22.87 10.19 9.76
C VAL A 90 -23.12 11.63 9.35
N PRO A 91 -22.92 12.01 8.07
CA PRO A 91 -23.14 13.37 7.61
C PRO A 91 -24.65 13.70 7.58
N ASP A 92 -24.99 14.92 7.96
CA ASP A 92 -26.32 15.48 7.72
C ASP A 92 -26.37 16.20 6.34
N ASP A 93 -27.56 16.71 5.97
CA ASP A 93 -27.75 17.40 4.69
C ASP A 93 -26.83 18.63 4.53
N ALA A 94 -26.57 19.37 5.61
CA ALA A 94 -25.68 20.53 5.58
C ALA A 94 -24.21 20.12 5.40
N ASP A 95 -23.79 19.00 5.99
CA ASP A 95 -22.48 18.39 5.77
C ASP A 95 -22.33 17.96 4.30
N ILE A 96 -23.35 17.30 3.73
CA ILE A 96 -23.34 16.86 2.32
C ILE A 96 -23.28 18.05 1.37
N ASP A 97 -24.04 19.11 1.63
CA ASP A 97 -24.02 20.31 0.79
C ASP A 97 -22.67 21.03 0.83
N ARG A 98 -22.05 21.11 2.01
CA ARG A 98 -20.70 21.66 2.16
C ARG A 98 -19.67 20.83 1.40
N LEU A 99 -19.71 19.50 1.53
CA LEU A 99 -18.82 18.59 0.79
C LEU A 99 -19.04 18.70 -0.72
N ARG A 100 -20.29 18.80 -1.16
CA ARG A 100 -20.63 18.96 -2.59
C ARG A 100 -20.07 20.23 -3.20
N ALA A 101 -19.99 21.31 -2.43
CA ALA A 101 -19.43 22.57 -2.90
C ALA A 101 -17.91 22.51 -3.11
N ASN A 102 -17.18 21.65 -2.38
CA ASN A 102 -15.72 21.62 -2.39
C ASN A 102 -15.14 20.36 -3.05
N VAL A 103 -15.62 19.17 -2.67
CA VAL A 103 -14.96 17.90 -3.04
C VAL A 103 -14.92 17.64 -4.56
N PRO A 104 -15.99 17.86 -5.34
CA PRO A 104 -15.97 17.70 -6.79
C PRO A 104 -14.99 18.64 -7.51
N VAL A 105 -14.98 19.91 -7.14
CA VAL A 105 -14.13 20.94 -7.78
C VAL A 105 -12.68 20.90 -7.31
N GLN A 106 -12.41 20.30 -6.16
CA GLN A 106 -11.07 20.07 -5.63
C GLN A 106 -10.23 21.36 -5.41
N GLU A 107 -10.86 22.48 -5.19
CA GLU A 107 -10.15 23.74 -4.99
C GLU A 107 -9.46 23.81 -3.63
N GLU A 108 -10.20 23.47 -2.58
CA GLU A 108 -9.69 23.43 -1.23
C GLU A 108 -9.32 21.99 -0.83
N GLY A 109 -8.48 21.86 0.16
CA GLY A 109 -8.26 20.59 0.82
C GLY A 109 -9.44 20.24 1.74
N ARG A 110 -9.16 19.58 2.83
CA ARG A 110 -10.13 19.35 3.89
C ARG A 110 -10.53 20.70 4.50
N VAL A 111 -11.83 20.96 4.56
CA VAL A 111 -12.39 22.20 5.10
C VAL A 111 -12.87 22.05 6.54
N SER A 112 -12.91 20.83 7.07
CA SER A 112 -13.24 20.56 8.47
C SER A 112 -12.44 19.37 9.01
N GLU A 113 -12.39 19.25 10.34
CA GLU A 113 -11.77 18.09 11.02
C GLU A 113 -12.55 16.77 10.81
N LYS A 114 -13.82 16.87 10.42
CA LYS A 114 -14.65 15.70 10.13
C LYS A 114 -14.29 14.99 8.82
N GLU A 115 -13.58 15.63 7.93
CA GLU A 115 -13.11 15.03 6.68
C GLU A 115 -11.80 14.29 6.92
N LEU A 116 -11.86 12.97 7.05
CA LEU A 116 -10.68 12.16 7.38
C LEU A 116 -9.80 11.89 6.16
N THR A 117 -10.40 11.65 5.00
CA THR A 117 -9.66 11.55 3.72
C THR A 117 -10.41 12.27 2.63
N LEU A 118 -9.65 12.79 1.67
CA LEU A 118 -10.18 13.20 0.37
C LEU A 118 -9.51 12.39 -0.72
N SER A 119 -10.29 11.96 -1.70
CA SER A 119 -9.75 11.23 -2.84
C SER A 119 -10.58 11.44 -4.09
N ARG A 120 -10.03 11.01 -5.21
CA ARG A 120 -10.73 10.97 -6.48
C ARG A 120 -10.47 9.65 -7.20
N ALA A 121 -11.36 9.26 -8.10
CA ALA A 121 -11.16 8.12 -8.95
C ALA A 121 -11.59 8.40 -10.38
N ASN A 122 -10.81 7.89 -11.30
CA ASN A 122 -11.08 7.95 -12.73
C ASN A 122 -11.51 6.58 -13.23
N ARG A 123 -12.45 6.57 -14.19
CA ARG A 123 -12.91 5.35 -14.84
C ARG A 123 -11.79 4.62 -15.57
N SER A 124 -11.84 3.29 -15.55
CA SER A 124 -11.01 2.46 -16.43
C SER A 124 -11.47 2.61 -17.88
N VAL A 125 -10.57 3.05 -18.75
CA VAL A 125 -10.82 3.16 -20.19
C VAL A 125 -11.10 1.78 -20.83
N ARG A 126 -10.60 0.70 -20.25
CA ARG A 126 -10.71 -0.65 -20.81
C ARG A 126 -11.97 -1.40 -20.37
N LEU A 127 -12.38 -1.25 -19.12
CA LEU A 127 -13.41 -2.11 -18.53
C LEU A 127 -14.75 -1.43 -18.28
N TRP A 128 -14.78 -0.13 -17.99
CA TRP A 128 -16.00 0.53 -17.55
C TRP A 128 -17.17 0.32 -18.51
N ASP A 129 -17.00 0.76 -19.76
CA ASP A 129 -18.06 0.67 -20.77
C ASP A 129 -18.38 -0.78 -21.14
N HIS A 130 -17.37 -1.66 -21.15
CA HIS A 130 -17.58 -3.09 -21.35
C HIS A 130 -18.49 -3.68 -20.29
N VAL A 131 -18.18 -3.46 -19.02
CA VAL A 131 -18.96 -4.05 -17.90
C VAL A 131 -20.38 -3.51 -17.90
N VAL A 132 -20.57 -2.19 -18.00
CA VAL A 132 -21.91 -1.59 -18.04
C VAL A 132 -22.72 -2.14 -19.21
N SER A 133 -22.15 -2.23 -20.41
CA SER A 133 -22.83 -2.75 -21.60
C SER A 133 -23.20 -4.22 -21.49
N ARG A 134 -22.31 -5.06 -20.93
CA ARG A 134 -22.61 -6.50 -20.74
C ARG A 134 -23.74 -6.69 -19.74
N LEU A 135 -23.68 -6.00 -18.59
CA LEU A 135 -24.76 -6.07 -17.60
C LEU A 135 -26.10 -5.57 -18.18
N ALA A 136 -26.10 -4.48 -18.93
CA ALA A 136 -27.28 -3.97 -19.64
C ALA A 136 -27.81 -4.96 -20.69
N ALA A 137 -26.93 -5.78 -21.28
CA ALA A 137 -27.34 -6.85 -22.20
C ALA A 137 -27.89 -8.10 -21.49
N GLY A 138 -27.89 -8.15 -20.16
CA GLY A 138 -28.31 -9.32 -19.38
C GLY A 138 -27.19 -10.37 -19.23
N GLU A 139 -25.93 -9.99 -19.39
CA GLU A 139 -24.78 -10.88 -19.42
C GLU A 139 -23.71 -10.46 -18.43
N GLN A 140 -22.91 -11.42 -17.95
CA GLN A 140 -21.74 -11.09 -17.13
C GLN A 140 -20.57 -10.60 -18.00
N PRO A 141 -19.66 -9.76 -17.46
CA PRO A 141 -18.44 -9.40 -18.17
C PRO A 141 -17.56 -10.63 -18.46
N ASP A 142 -16.68 -10.50 -19.46
CA ASP A 142 -15.69 -11.54 -19.76
C ASP A 142 -14.68 -11.66 -18.60
N PRO A 143 -14.58 -12.84 -17.95
CA PRO A 143 -13.66 -13.05 -16.83
C PRO A 143 -12.19 -12.79 -17.20
N SER A 144 -11.77 -13.17 -18.41
CA SER A 144 -10.38 -13.01 -18.85
C SER A 144 -10.00 -11.53 -18.96
N LEU A 145 -10.91 -10.72 -19.52
CA LEU A 145 -10.70 -9.28 -19.63
C LEU A 145 -10.73 -8.59 -18.26
N VAL A 146 -11.57 -9.08 -17.34
CA VAL A 146 -11.62 -8.59 -15.96
C VAL A 146 -10.31 -8.88 -15.24
N ASP A 147 -9.81 -10.11 -15.35
CA ASP A 147 -8.57 -10.54 -14.69
C ASP A 147 -7.34 -9.79 -15.26
N GLU A 148 -7.33 -9.46 -16.56
CA GLU A 148 -6.24 -8.67 -17.16
C GLU A 148 -6.11 -7.25 -16.57
N VAL A 149 -7.21 -6.65 -16.14
CA VAL A 149 -7.23 -5.24 -15.67
C VAL A 149 -7.46 -5.12 -14.16
N GLY A 150 -8.33 -5.95 -13.59
CA GLY A 150 -8.59 -6.08 -12.18
C GLY A 150 -9.42 -4.94 -11.53
N TYR A 151 -9.71 -3.83 -12.22
CA TYR A 151 -10.41 -2.68 -11.63
C TYR A 151 -11.24 -1.88 -12.62
N LEU A 152 -12.33 -1.28 -12.13
CA LEU A 152 -13.18 -0.35 -12.89
C LEU A 152 -12.85 1.11 -12.66
N MET A 153 -12.31 1.44 -11.51
CA MET A 153 -11.83 2.79 -11.16
C MET A 153 -10.44 2.75 -10.54
N ARG A 154 -9.71 3.85 -10.72
CA ARG A 154 -8.42 4.11 -10.07
C ARG A 154 -8.56 5.26 -9.09
N THR A 155 -8.07 5.11 -7.88
CA THR A 155 -8.12 6.14 -6.86
C THR A 155 -6.74 6.60 -6.41
N THR A 156 -6.68 7.79 -5.83
CA THR A 156 -5.48 8.37 -5.18
C THR A 156 -5.57 8.33 -3.66
N ALA A 157 -6.60 7.72 -3.07
CA ALA A 157 -6.86 7.75 -1.63
C ALA A 157 -5.72 7.25 -0.73
N VAL A 158 -4.85 6.39 -1.25
CA VAL A 158 -3.75 5.76 -0.47
C VAL A 158 -2.53 6.66 -0.31
N TYR A 159 -2.52 7.79 -1.00
CA TYR A 159 -1.40 8.71 -0.98
C TYR A 159 -1.85 10.02 -0.37
N GLY A 160 -1.72 10.11 0.93
CA GLY A 160 -1.80 11.36 1.62
C GLY A 160 -0.70 12.29 1.16
N SER A 161 -0.91 12.99 0.06
CA SER A 161 0.00 14.04 -0.39
C SER A 161 -0.77 15.30 -0.69
N GLY A 162 -0.49 16.33 0.04
CA GLY A 162 -1.07 17.63 -0.19
C GLY A 162 -2.58 17.65 0.09
N LYS A 163 -3.34 18.29 -0.80
CA LYS A 163 -4.77 18.52 -0.63
C LYS A 163 -5.64 17.25 -0.61
N PHE A 164 -5.14 16.14 -1.14
CA PHE A 164 -5.78 14.84 -1.11
C PHE A 164 -5.00 13.93 -0.18
N GLY A 165 -5.30 13.97 1.08
CA GLY A 165 -4.58 13.19 2.07
C GLY A 165 -5.48 12.72 3.19
N ALA A 166 -4.90 11.88 4.03
CA ALA A 166 -5.50 11.56 5.30
C ALA A 166 -5.57 12.78 6.20
N ALA A 167 -6.51 12.73 7.13
CA ALA A 167 -6.62 13.64 8.24
C ALA A 167 -5.28 13.84 8.94
N ASP A 168 -5.19 14.92 9.65
CA ASP A 168 -4.15 15.08 10.64
C ASP A 168 -4.16 13.86 11.56
N ARG A 169 -3.11 13.04 11.46
CA ARG A 169 -3.05 11.76 12.19
C ARG A 169 -3.03 11.95 13.69
N GLU A 170 -2.57 13.12 14.15
CA GLU A 170 -2.62 13.46 15.57
C GLU A 170 -4.05 13.48 16.11
N ALA A 171 -5.02 13.93 15.31
CA ALA A 171 -6.42 14.01 15.71
C ALA A 171 -7.12 12.65 15.86
N ILE A 172 -6.59 11.60 15.20
CA ILE A 172 -7.20 10.26 15.19
C ILE A 172 -6.31 9.18 15.83
N ALA A 173 -5.11 9.53 16.25
CA ALA A 173 -4.11 8.56 16.73
C ALA A 173 -4.51 7.84 18.02
N ASP A 174 -5.40 8.42 18.83
CA ASP A 174 -5.92 7.79 20.06
C ASP A 174 -7.09 6.84 19.82
N ARG A 175 -7.55 6.71 18.57
CA ARG A 175 -8.64 5.80 18.20
C ARG A 175 -8.10 4.38 18.02
N PRO A 176 -8.65 3.37 18.71
CA PRO A 176 -8.17 1.99 18.58
C PRO A 176 -8.15 1.49 17.13
N GLU A 177 -9.16 1.86 16.34
CA GLU A 177 -9.27 1.49 14.93
C GLU A 177 -8.23 2.18 14.02
N CYS A 178 -7.58 3.22 14.51
CA CYS A 178 -6.54 3.96 13.79
C CYS A 178 -5.12 3.68 14.30
N HIS A 179 -4.94 2.78 15.27
CA HIS A 179 -3.62 2.44 15.82
C HIS A 179 -2.68 1.83 14.77
N ALA A 180 -3.20 0.98 13.89
CA ALA A 180 -2.43 0.49 12.78
C ALA A 180 -2.32 1.55 11.67
N PRO A 181 -1.21 1.60 10.92
CA PRO A 181 -1.05 2.57 9.84
C PRO A 181 -2.08 2.42 8.75
N PHE A 182 -2.44 3.52 8.12
CA PHE A 182 -3.28 3.58 6.91
C PHE A 182 -4.69 3.00 7.02
N GLN A 183 -5.21 2.77 8.22
CA GLN A 183 -6.52 2.15 8.38
C GLN A 183 -7.65 3.03 7.83
N VAL A 184 -7.55 4.34 7.99
CA VAL A 184 -8.51 5.32 7.45
C VAL A 184 -8.49 5.32 5.92
N GLU A 185 -7.29 5.32 5.33
CA GLU A 185 -7.12 5.24 3.88
C GLU A 185 -7.61 3.90 3.32
N MET A 186 -7.31 2.80 4.03
CA MET A 186 -7.78 1.47 3.62
C MET A 186 -9.30 1.35 3.70
N LEU A 187 -9.93 1.87 4.76
CA LEU A 187 -11.39 1.91 4.88
C LEU A 187 -12.01 2.75 3.74
N THR A 188 -11.40 3.90 3.43
CA THR A 188 -11.84 4.73 2.30
C THR A 188 -11.85 3.94 0.99
N VAL A 189 -10.75 3.25 0.66
CA VAL A 189 -10.65 2.46 -0.58
C VAL A 189 -11.61 1.28 -0.59
N TYR A 190 -11.81 0.65 0.56
CA TYR A 190 -12.73 -0.47 0.71
C TYR A 190 -14.19 -0.07 0.43
N LEU A 191 -14.62 1.09 0.96
CA LEU A 191 -15.94 1.65 0.69
C LEU A 191 -16.08 2.17 -0.74
N ILE A 192 -15.03 2.79 -1.32
CA ILE A 192 -15.00 3.18 -2.73
C ILE A 192 -15.24 1.96 -3.63
N ARG A 193 -14.66 0.80 -3.29
CA ARG A 193 -14.89 -0.44 -4.05
C ARG A 193 -16.36 -0.83 -4.07
N THR A 194 -17.04 -0.73 -2.95
CA THR A 194 -18.48 -1.00 -2.85
C THR A 194 -19.29 -0.03 -3.73
N PHE A 195 -19.03 1.26 -3.60
CA PHE A 195 -19.66 2.29 -4.42
C PHE A 195 -19.48 2.03 -5.93
N VAL A 196 -18.28 1.66 -6.36
CA VAL A 196 -17.99 1.42 -7.79
C VAL A 196 -18.81 0.26 -8.34
N MET A 197 -18.99 -0.82 -7.57
CA MET A 197 -19.81 -1.95 -7.99
C MET A 197 -21.30 -1.56 -8.10
N ASP A 198 -21.81 -0.86 -7.10
CA ASP A 198 -23.20 -0.43 -7.08
C ASP A 198 -23.48 0.57 -8.23
N LEU A 199 -22.51 1.43 -8.52
CA LEU A 199 -22.63 2.41 -9.60
C LEU A 199 -22.69 1.76 -10.99
N VAL A 200 -21.84 0.77 -11.31
CA VAL A 200 -21.91 0.12 -12.64
C VAL A 200 -23.20 -0.67 -12.81
N GLU A 201 -23.69 -1.31 -11.75
CA GLU A 201 -24.98 -2.00 -11.79
C GLU A 201 -26.15 -1.03 -11.93
N HIS A 202 -26.08 0.14 -11.27
CA HIS A 202 -27.05 1.22 -11.44
C HIS A 202 -27.08 1.72 -12.89
N MET A 203 -25.91 2.03 -13.45
CA MET A 203 -25.79 2.50 -14.83
C MET A 203 -26.34 1.49 -15.84
N ALA A 204 -26.07 0.21 -15.65
CA ALA A 204 -26.61 -0.84 -16.49
C ALA A 204 -28.16 -0.91 -16.41
N ARG A 205 -28.72 -0.80 -15.21
CA ARG A 205 -30.18 -0.75 -15.00
C ARG A 205 -30.82 0.49 -15.64
N MET A 206 -30.15 1.64 -15.58
CA MET A 206 -30.66 2.85 -16.25
C MET A 206 -30.66 2.71 -17.77
N GLN A 207 -29.68 2.01 -18.36
CA GLN A 207 -29.64 1.74 -19.81
C GLN A 207 -30.69 0.71 -20.26
N ALA A 208 -30.96 -0.31 -19.47
CA ALA A 208 -31.86 -1.41 -19.84
C ALA A 208 -32.65 -1.92 -18.60
N PRO A 209 -33.66 -1.17 -18.11
CA PRO A 209 -34.36 -1.49 -16.87
C PRO A 209 -34.94 -2.91 -16.80
N ASP A 210 -35.44 -3.41 -17.93
CA ASP A 210 -36.12 -4.71 -18.01
C ASP A 210 -35.18 -5.90 -18.24
N ARG A 211 -33.92 -5.65 -18.57
CA ARG A 211 -32.99 -6.70 -18.99
C ARG A 211 -31.70 -6.75 -18.21
N ALA A 212 -31.27 -5.63 -17.65
CA ALA A 212 -30.02 -5.55 -16.94
C ALA A 212 -29.94 -6.54 -15.76
N VAL A 213 -28.78 -7.13 -15.58
CA VAL A 213 -28.46 -8.03 -14.47
C VAL A 213 -27.39 -7.41 -13.57
N ALA A 214 -27.37 -7.82 -12.30
CA ALA A 214 -26.29 -7.49 -11.39
C ALA A 214 -25.06 -8.38 -11.66
N LEU A 215 -23.89 -7.95 -11.21
CA LEU A 215 -22.70 -8.79 -11.14
C LEU A 215 -22.96 -9.98 -10.20
N THR A 216 -22.52 -11.17 -10.61
CA THR A 216 -22.51 -12.30 -9.67
C THR A 216 -21.53 -12.01 -8.52
N PRO A 217 -21.75 -12.58 -7.30
CA PRO A 217 -20.82 -12.39 -6.18
C PRO A 217 -19.38 -12.74 -6.54
N GLU A 218 -19.17 -13.82 -7.29
CA GLU A 218 -17.86 -14.23 -7.80
C GLU A 218 -17.25 -13.16 -8.72
N MET A 219 -18.02 -12.63 -9.66
CA MET A 219 -17.55 -11.60 -10.59
C MET A 219 -17.27 -10.28 -9.86
N ARG A 220 -18.10 -9.87 -8.89
CA ARG A 220 -17.84 -8.69 -8.04
C ARG A 220 -16.49 -8.80 -7.35
N ARG A 221 -16.16 -9.96 -6.79
CA ARG A 221 -14.89 -10.18 -6.08
C ARG A 221 -13.66 -10.03 -6.97
N ARG A 222 -13.74 -10.30 -8.27
CA ARG A 222 -12.64 -10.12 -9.23
C ARG A 222 -12.25 -8.65 -9.42
N PHE A 223 -13.10 -7.71 -9.03
CA PHE A 223 -12.80 -6.29 -9.10
C PHE A 223 -12.24 -5.76 -7.78
N GLY A 224 -11.10 -5.12 -7.88
CA GLY A 224 -10.52 -4.26 -6.84
C GLY A 224 -10.60 -2.79 -7.23
N ILE A 225 -9.81 -1.97 -6.58
CA ILE A 225 -9.60 -0.56 -6.91
C ILE A 225 -8.16 -0.39 -7.39
N GLY A 226 -8.02 0.11 -8.62
CA GLY A 226 -6.72 0.44 -9.18
C GLY A 226 -6.12 1.65 -8.49
N ASN A 227 -4.82 1.63 -8.31
CA ASN A 227 -4.07 2.77 -7.87
C ASN A 227 -2.88 2.95 -8.80
N SER A 228 -2.92 4.04 -9.60
CA SER A 228 -1.77 4.45 -10.39
C SER A 228 -0.89 5.31 -9.49
N THR A 229 0.15 4.71 -9.01
CA THR A 229 1.17 5.47 -8.37
C THR A 229 2.37 5.49 -9.28
N GLY A 230 2.86 6.66 -9.53
CA GLY A 230 4.26 6.77 -9.76
C GLY A 230 4.97 6.03 -8.63
N LEU A 231 6.24 6.00 -8.60
CA LEU A 231 7.06 5.40 -7.55
C LEU A 231 6.76 5.95 -6.13
N GLY A 232 5.55 6.52 -5.92
CA GLY A 232 5.07 7.38 -4.84
C GLY A 232 5.21 6.88 -3.44
N MET A 233 5.50 5.59 -3.24
CA MET A 233 5.67 5.06 -1.89
C MET A 233 7.11 4.81 -1.50
N ALA A 234 8.04 4.95 -2.41
CA ALA A 234 9.42 4.78 -2.04
C ALA A 234 9.93 5.89 -1.10
N PRO A 235 9.56 7.18 -1.29
CA PRO A 235 9.83 8.20 -0.29
C PRO A 235 9.28 7.85 1.09
N PHE A 236 8.14 7.17 1.15
CA PHE A 236 7.57 6.73 2.41
C PHE A 236 8.52 5.78 3.17
N LEU A 237 9.17 4.85 2.48
CA LEU A 237 10.17 3.97 3.08
C LEU A 237 11.37 4.74 3.65
N VAL A 238 11.70 5.88 3.04
CA VAL A 238 12.79 6.75 3.47
C VAL A 238 12.38 7.64 4.64
N THR A 239 11.18 8.20 4.60
CA THR A 239 10.70 9.19 5.58
C THR A 239 10.07 8.58 6.82
N HIS A 240 9.72 7.28 6.79
CA HIS A 240 9.10 6.56 7.91
C HIS A 240 9.95 5.34 8.33
N PRO A 241 11.20 5.55 8.77
CA PRO A 241 12.11 4.46 9.09
C PRO A 241 11.67 3.64 10.31
N ALA A 242 11.03 4.24 11.32
CA ALA A 242 10.57 3.52 12.49
C ALA A 242 9.40 2.60 12.17
N LEU A 243 8.47 3.04 11.33
CA LEU A 243 7.36 2.21 10.86
C LEU A 243 7.87 1.00 10.05
N ILE A 244 8.81 1.23 9.14
CA ILE A 244 9.41 0.14 8.35
C ILE A 244 10.16 -0.84 9.26
N ASN A 245 10.93 -0.33 10.22
CA ASN A 245 11.61 -1.17 11.21
C ASN A 245 10.60 -2.00 12.03
N ALA A 246 9.52 -1.39 12.52
CA ALA A 246 8.49 -2.10 13.27
C ALA A 246 7.81 -3.19 12.44
N TRP A 247 7.54 -2.91 11.15
CA TRP A 247 6.95 -3.91 10.24
C TRP A 247 7.92 -5.06 9.94
N ILE A 248 9.19 -4.77 9.69
CA ILE A 248 10.23 -5.79 9.52
C ILE A 248 10.34 -6.63 10.80
N GLY A 249 10.42 -5.99 11.96
CA GLY A 249 10.49 -6.66 13.26
C GLY A 249 9.27 -7.57 13.50
N ALA A 250 8.06 -7.11 13.21
CA ALA A 250 6.84 -7.91 13.30
C ALA A 250 6.89 -9.15 12.39
N ARG A 251 7.39 -9.02 11.16
CA ARG A 251 7.55 -10.15 10.24
C ARG A 251 8.62 -11.15 10.71
N GLU A 252 9.76 -10.69 11.21
CA GLU A 252 10.80 -11.57 11.76
C GLU A 252 10.30 -12.30 13.00
N GLU A 253 9.60 -11.61 13.91
CA GLU A 253 8.98 -12.24 15.06
C GLU A 253 7.93 -13.28 14.63
N ALA A 254 7.07 -12.96 13.67
CA ALA A 254 6.09 -13.90 13.12
C ALA A 254 6.78 -15.16 12.57
N LEU A 255 7.82 -14.97 11.77
CA LEU A 255 8.60 -16.07 11.20
C LEU A 255 9.27 -16.90 12.31
N SER A 256 9.83 -16.25 13.34
CA SER A 256 10.45 -16.93 14.49
C SER A 256 9.44 -17.80 15.23
N ARG A 257 8.24 -17.27 15.52
CA ARG A 257 7.17 -18.03 16.17
C ARG A 257 6.76 -19.26 15.37
N VAL A 258 6.60 -19.13 14.06
CA VAL A 258 6.24 -20.26 13.19
C VAL A 258 7.36 -21.29 13.13
N ARG A 259 8.61 -20.86 12.99
CA ARG A 259 9.78 -21.76 12.95
C ARG A 259 10.02 -22.50 14.27
N SER A 260 9.56 -21.96 15.39
CA SER A 260 9.69 -22.58 16.71
C SER A 260 8.64 -23.66 16.99
N ILE A 261 7.67 -23.87 16.10
CA ILE A 261 6.67 -24.94 16.24
C ILE A 261 7.37 -26.30 16.14
N SER A 262 7.30 -27.10 17.23
CA SER A 262 7.92 -28.42 17.27
C SER A 262 7.20 -29.39 16.33
N HIS A 263 5.87 -29.49 16.42
CA HIS A 263 5.08 -30.39 15.61
C HIS A 263 3.91 -29.66 14.94
N PRO A 264 3.99 -29.41 13.62
CA PRO A 264 2.86 -28.86 12.87
C PRO A 264 1.67 -29.80 12.89
N THR A 265 0.48 -29.28 13.07
CA THR A 265 -0.75 -30.09 13.00
C THR A 265 -1.09 -30.43 11.55
N PRO A 266 -1.75 -31.59 11.29
CA PRO A 266 -2.12 -32.00 9.93
C PRO A 266 -2.90 -30.93 9.16
N ASP A 267 -3.84 -30.24 9.82
CA ASP A 267 -4.64 -29.20 9.21
C ASP A 267 -3.78 -28.00 8.76
N ARG A 268 -2.77 -27.62 9.56
CA ARG A 268 -1.84 -26.53 9.22
C ARG A 268 -0.94 -26.91 8.06
N VAL A 269 -0.46 -28.16 8.05
CA VAL A 269 0.31 -28.71 6.92
C VAL A 269 -0.54 -28.70 5.64
N GLN A 270 -1.79 -29.15 5.72
CA GLN A 270 -2.68 -29.17 4.56
C GLN A 270 -2.96 -27.76 4.05
N LEU A 271 -3.23 -26.79 4.94
CA LEU A 271 -3.45 -25.39 4.56
C LEU A 271 -2.20 -24.80 3.89
N PHE A 272 -1.02 -25.04 4.46
CA PHE A 272 0.25 -24.61 3.85
C PHE A 272 0.42 -25.19 2.43
N ARG A 273 0.19 -26.48 2.24
CA ARG A 273 0.28 -27.13 0.92
C ARG A 273 -0.71 -26.52 -0.08
N THR A 274 -1.92 -26.22 0.37
CA THR A 274 -2.93 -25.53 -0.46
C THR A 274 -2.46 -24.14 -0.86
N CYS A 275 -1.95 -23.35 0.08
CA CYS A 275 -1.42 -22.01 -0.21
C CYS A 275 -0.21 -22.08 -1.18
N ALA A 276 0.71 -23.04 -0.98
CA ALA A 276 1.86 -23.21 -1.86
C ALA A 276 1.45 -23.59 -3.29
N ALA A 277 0.48 -24.49 -3.45
CA ALA A 277 -0.05 -24.86 -4.76
C ALA A 277 -0.73 -23.67 -5.46
N ARG A 278 -1.55 -22.88 -4.74
CA ARG A 278 -2.17 -21.65 -5.26
C ARG A 278 -1.11 -20.62 -5.65
N ALA A 279 -0.11 -20.39 -4.79
CA ALA A 279 0.97 -19.44 -5.08
C ALA A 279 1.74 -19.83 -6.35
N ARG A 280 2.00 -21.12 -6.57
CA ARG A 280 2.60 -21.61 -7.81
C ARG A 280 1.72 -21.30 -9.02
N GLN A 281 0.41 -21.56 -8.97
CA GLN A 281 -0.51 -21.24 -10.06
C GLN A 281 -0.52 -19.74 -10.37
N HIS A 282 -0.61 -18.88 -9.34
CA HIS A 282 -0.56 -17.44 -9.50
C HIS A 282 0.76 -16.95 -10.11
N ALA A 283 1.91 -17.51 -9.69
CA ALA A 283 3.20 -17.14 -10.26
C ALA A 283 3.27 -17.40 -11.78
N TYR A 284 2.59 -18.42 -12.29
CA TYR A 284 2.47 -18.67 -13.72
C TYR A 284 1.47 -17.73 -14.42
N GLY A 285 0.43 -17.29 -13.73
CA GLY A 285 -0.55 -16.33 -14.23
C GLY A 285 -0.05 -14.87 -14.26
N TRP A 286 0.93 -14.51 -13.44
CA TRP A 286 1.44 -13.15 -13.41
C TRP A 286 2.29 -12.81 -14.63
N HIS A 287 2.09 -11.61 -15.16
CA HIS A 287 2.77 -11.10 -16.34
C HIS A 287 3.37 -9.72 -16.08
N SER A 288 4.43 -9.40 -16.79
CA SER A 288 5.03 -8.07 -16.79
C SER A 288 5.68 -7.79 -18.14
N GLU A 289 5.71 -6.52 -18.53
CA GLU A 289 6.45 -6.01 -19.68
C GLU A 289 7.81 -5.40 -19.26
N HIS A 290 8.05 -5.26 -17.97
CA HIS A 290 9.28 -4.65 -17.45
C HIS A 290 10.41 -5.70 -17.35
N PRO A 291 11.60 -5.48 -17.97
CA PRO A 291 12.66 -6.49 -18.06
C PRO A 291 13.10 -7.07 -16.71
N ILE A 292 13.30 -6.22 -15.69
CA ILE A 292 13.70 -6.67 -14.34
C ILE A 292 12.60 -7.51 -13.72
N GLN A 293 11.35 -7.16 -13.92
CA GLN A 293 10.23 -7.91 -13.36
C GLN A 293 10.03 -9.25 -14.08
N ILE A 294 10.28 -9.31 -15.39
CA ILE A 294 10.27 -10.57 -16.15
C ILE A 294 11.31 -11.54 -15.60
N GLU A 295 12.53 -11.06 -15.35
CA GLU A 295 13.60 -11.88 -14.75
C GLU A 295 13.21 -12.38 -13.36
N LYS A 296 12.70 -11.50 -12.50
CA LYS A 296 12.25 -11.86 -11.14
C LYS A 296 11.09 -12.85 -11.14
N LEU A 297 10.15 -12.73 -12.06
CA LEU A 297 9.06 -13.70 -12.24
C LEU A 297 9.57 -15.06 -12.73
N ALA A 298 10.53 -15.08 -13.63
CA ALA A 298 11.15 -16.31 -14.10
C ALA A 298 11.85 -17.04 -12.94
N ASN A 299 12.61 -16.32 -12.11
CA ASN A 299 13.24 -16.88 -10.92
C ASN A 299 12.18 -17.42 -9.95
N LEU A 300 11.12 -16.65 -9.66
CA LEU A 300 10.05 -17.09 -8.78
C LEU A 300 9.36 -18.37 -9.29
N ARG A 301 9.08 -18.49 -10.59
CA ARG A 301 8.47 -19.70 -11.17
C ARG A 301 9.35 -20.93 -10.98
N ASN A 302 10.65 -20.81 -11.26
CA ASN A 302 11.63 -21.87 -11.02
C ASN A 302 11.68 -22.25 -9.53
N ASP A 303 11.67 -21.29 -8.64
CA ASP A 303 11.67 -21.52 -7.19
C ASP A 303 10.39 -22.21 -6.72
N MET A 304 9.23 -21.84 -7.26
CA MET A 304 7.95 -22.47 -6.91
C MET A 304 7.88 -23.91 -7.42
N ASP A 305 8.48 -24.22 -8.56
CA ASP A 305 8.60 -25.60 -9.05
C ASP A 305 9.55 -26.41 -8.18
N LEU A 306 10.69 -25.84 -7.80
CA LEU A 306 11.65 -26.49 -6.90
C LEU A 306 11.05 -26.74 -5.52
N LEU A 307 10.33 -25.76 -4.98
CA LEU A 307 9.59 -25.90 -3.72
C LEU A 307 8.53 -27.01 -3.83
N ASN A 308 7.73 -27.02 -4.89
CA ASN A 308 6.71 -28.04 -5.10
C ASN A 308 7.33 -29.45 -5.12
N THR A 309 8.40 -29.64 -5.88
CA THR A 309 9.12 -30.91 -5.94
C THR A 309 9.66 -31.34 -4.57
N HIS A 310 10.21 -30.39 -3.81
CA HIS A 310 10.68 -30.68 -2.44
C HIS A 310 9.53 -31.10 -1.53
N LEU A 311 8.38 -30.44 -1.62
CA LEU A 311 7.20 -30.73 -0.81
C LEU A 311 6.59 -32.12 -1.09
N GLU A 312 6.83 -32.73 -2.26
CA GLU A 312 6.38 -34.11 -2.57
C GLU A 312 7.04 -35.16 -1.65
N THR A 313 8.25 -34.89 -1.22
CA THR A 313 9.06 -35.83 -0.42
C THR A 313 9.31 -35.37 1.02
N ALA A 314 9.08 -34.10 1.32
CA ALA A 314 9.30 -33.52 2.64
C ALA A 314 8.25 -34.02 3.65
N ASP A 315 8.71 -34.53 4.78
CA ASP A 315 7.86 -34.83 5.93
C ASP A 315 7.61 -33.55 6.76
N LEU A 316 6.51 -32.89 6.44
CA LEU A 316 6.10 -31.67 7.17
C LEU A 316 5.44 -31.96 8.54
N SER A 317 5.31 -33.24 8.93
CA SER A 317 4.87 -33.62 10.27
C SER A 317 6.04 -33.86 11.23
N ALA A 318 7.26 -33.88 10.71
CA ALA A 318 8.48 -34.06 11.48
C ALA A 318 8.69 -32.93 12.49
N ASP A 319 9.53 -33.20 13.48
CA ASP A 319 9.91 -32.20 14.48
C ASP A 319 10.61 -31.00 13.82
N HIS A 320 10.18 -29.80 14.18
CA HIS A 320 10.66 -28.53 13.62
C HIS A 320 10.62 -28.44 12.08
N ALA A 321 9.62 -29.05 11.44
CA ALA A 321 9.51 -29.11 9.98
C ALA A 321 9.52 -27.72 9.32
N TRP A 322 8.87 -26.72 9.89
CA TRP A 322 8.89 -25.36 9.35
C TRP A 322 10.29 -24.72 9.36
N ASN A 323 11.06 -24.98 10.41
CA ASN A 323 12.45 -24.51 10.47
C ASN A 323 13.33 -25.23 9.45
N ALA A 324 13.17 -26.54 9.29
CA ALA A 324 13.90 -27.32 8.30
C ALA A 324 13.60 -26.84 6.87
N LEU A 325 12.33 -26.58 6.57
CA LEU A 325 11.90 -26.05 5.28
C LEU A 325 12.47 -24.65 5.01
N TYR A 326 12.45 -23.77 6.01
CA TYR A 326 13.03 -22.44 5.89
C TYR A 326 14.53 -22.49 5.60
N LEU A 327 15.31 -23.28 6.34
CA LEU A 327 16.75 -23.44 6.13
C LEU A 327 17.06 -24.05 4.75
N TRP A 328 16.27 -25.02 4.32
CA TRP A 328 16.38 -25.58 2.98
C TRP A 328 16.20 -24.50 1.89
N ALA A 329 15.26 -23.59 2.09
CA ALA A 329 14.97 -22.53 1.13
C ALA A 329 16.05 -21.42 1.10
N GLU A 330 16.67 -21.09 2.24
CA GLU A 330 17.77 -20.12 2.29
C GLU A 330 18.94 -20.51 1.39
N ASP A 331 19.21 -21.80 1.27
CA ASP A 331 20.32 -22.33 0.46
C ASP A 331 19.96 -22.52 -1.03
N ARG A 332 18.69 -22.58 -1.39
CA ARG A 332 18.27 -23.07 -2.71
C ARG A 332 17.38 -22.15 -3.51
N LEU A 333 16.63 -21.30 -2.86
CA LEU A 333 15.71 -20.40 -3.54
C LEU A 333 16.32 -19.01 -3.73
N SER A 334 15.90 -18.32 -4.78
CA SER A 334 16.19 -16.90 -4.95
C SER A 334 15.55 -16.07 -3.84
N VAL A 335 15.93 -14.81 -3.75
CA VAL A 335 15.33 -13.87 -2.78
C VAL A 335 13.81 -13.78 -2.96
N GLU A 336 13.33 -13.86 -4.19
CA GLU A 336 11.91 -13.86 -4.52
C GLU A 336 11.19 -15.10 -3.96
N GLY A 337 11.78 -16.28 -4.16
CA GLY A 337 11.25 -17.55 -3.66
C GLY A 337 11.28 -17.62 -2.13
N GLN A 338 12.37 -17.15 -1.52
CA GLN A 338 12.47 -17.06 -0.05
C GLN A 338 11.38 -16.15 0.53
N GLU A 339 11.15 -14.99 -0.07
CA GLU A 339 10.11 -14.07 0.39
C GLU A 339 8.71 -14.65 0.23
N MET A 340 8.46 -15.34 -0.87
CA MET A 340 7.20 -16.06 -1.08
C MET A 340 7.02 -17.14 0.00
N LEU A 341 8.02 -17.95 0.26
CA LEU A 341 7.94 -19.00 1.28
C LEU A 341 7.69 -18.42 2.68
N VAL A 342 8.37 -17.33 3.06
CA VAL A 342 8.11 -16.64 4.34
C VAL A 342 6.65 -16.22 4.46
N SER A 343 6.10 -15.63 3.41
CA SER A 343 4.68 -15.26 3.40
C SER A 343 3.77 -16.47 3.53
N LEU A 344 4.05 -17.56 2.81
CA LEU A 344 3.26 -18.79 2.86
C LEU A 344 3.32 -19.51 4.22
N LEU A 345 4.47 -19.46 4.91
CA LEU A 345 4.62 -20.02 6.24
C LEU A 345 3.74 -19.32 7.29
N LEU A 346 3.45 -18.04 7.11
CA LEU A 346 2.61 -17.29 8.04
C LEU A 346 1.11 -17.59 7.86
N GLU A 347 0.67 -17.97 6.66
CA GLU A 347 -0.75 -18.13 6.34
C GLU A 347 -1.50 -19.09 7.26
N PRO A 348 -1.00 -20.31 7.57
CA PRO A 348 -1.68 -21.23 8.46
C PRO A 348 -1.71 -20.81 9.93
N HIS A 349 -0.94 -19.79 10.31
CA HIS A 349 -0.61 -19.51 11.71
C HIS A 349 -1.13 -18.18 12.23
N GLY A 350 -2.29 -17.70 11.74
CA GLY A 350 -2.89 -16.43 12.14
C GLY A 350 -2.99 -16.26 13.66
N HIS A 351 -3.39 -17.31 14.38
CA HIS A 351 -3.49 -17.31 15.84
C HIS A 351 -2.17 -17.02 16.58
N LEU A 352 -1.02 -17.16 15.91
CA LEU A 352 0.31 -16.87 16.47
C LEU A 352 0.87 -15.51 16.03
N VAL A 353 0.36 -14.93 14.95
CA VAL A 353 1.04 -13.80 14.31
C VAL A 353 0.18 -12.55 14.12
N ASP A 354 -1.14 -12.66 14.14
CA ASP A 354 -2.00 -11.53 13.81
C ASP A 354 -1.96 -10.40 14.86
N ASP A 355 -1.65 -10.74 16.11
CA ASP A 355 -1.44 -9.78 17.19
C ASP A 355 -0.24 -8.84 16.95
N LEU A 356 0.75 -9.28 16.16
CA LEU A 356 1.94 -8.49 15.86
C LEU A 356 1.64 -7.22 15.04
N SER A 357 0.50 -7.18 14.40
CA SER A 357 0.05 -5.97 13.69
C SER A 357 -0.13 -4.77 14.63
N SER A 358 -0.42 -5.00 15.91
CA SER A 358 -0.54 -3.96 16.94
C SER A 358 0.79 -3.29 17.31
N CYS A 359 1.91 -3.90 16.92
CA CYS A 359 3.25 -3.34 17.18
C CYS A 359 3.60 -2.15 16.27
N MET A 360 2.78 -1.85 15.28
CA MET A 360 3.01 -0.77 14.33
C MET A 360 2.25 0.49 14.73
N ALA A 361 2.93 1.64 14.73
CA ALA A 361 2.31 2.93 14.99
C ALA A 361 1.84 3.60 13.69
N ALA A 362 0.66 4.23 13.73
CA ALA A 362 0.08 4.93 12.58
C ALA A 362 0.86 6.20 12.21
N ASP A 363 1.39 6.91 13.20
CA ASP A 363 2.13 8.17 13.01
C ASP A 363 3.52 8.09 13.64
N GLU A 364 4.52 7.92 12.78
CA GLU A 364 5.91 7.89 13.20
C GLU A 364 6.38 9.24 13.76
N THR A 365 5.86 10.36 13.25
CA THR A 365 6.26 11.69 13.69
C THR A 365 5.84 11.95 15.14
N ARG A 366 4.69 11.42 15.55
CA ARG A 366 4.21 11.49 16.94
C ARG A 366 5.00 10.56 17.86
N VAL A 367 5.34 9.37 17.39
CA VAL A 367 6.08 8.37 18.17
C VAL A 367 7.55 8.74 18.28
N TRP A 368 8.09 9.40 17.24
CA TRP A 368 9.47 9.78 17.18
C TRP A 368 9.67 11.24 16.75
N GLN A 369 10.14 12.04 17.69
CA GLN A 369 10.54 13.43 17.45
C GLN A 369 12.05 13.56 17.37
N ILE A 370 12.53 14.53 16.58
CA ILE A 370 13.96 14.84 16.51
C ILE A 370 14.43 15.32 17.88
N ASN A 371 15.51 14.68 18.39
CA ASN A 371 16.21 15.19 19.56
C ASN A 371 17.05 16.42 19.17
N GLY A 372 16.46 17.59 19.26
CA GLY A 372 17.12 18.85 18.95
C GLY A 372 18.23 19.25 19.91
N GLN A 373 18.29 18.63 21.11
CA GLN A 373 19.35 18.88 22.11
C GLN A 373 20.60 18.02 21.91
N MET A 374 20.53 17.00 21.07
CA MET A 374 21.73 16.25 20.65
C MET A 374 22.73 17.22 20.03
N THR A 375 24.03 17.03 20.27
CA THR A 375 25.04 17.89 19.64
C THR A 375 25.29 17.49 18.21
N THR A 376 25.74 18.42 17.38
CA THR A 376 26.16 18.16 16.01
C THR A 376 27.35 17.20 15.95
N GLY A 377 28.22 17.19 16.96
CA GLY A 377 29.29 16.21 17.12
C GLY A 377 28.76 14.79 17.29
N ALA A 378 27.79 14.60 18.17
CA ALA A 378 27.16 13.29 18.37
C ALA A 378 26.44 12.81 17.09
N LEU A 379 25.77 13.70 16.35
CA LEU A 379 25.13 13.35 15.08
C LEU A 379 26.16 12.94 14.02
N ARG A 380 27.35 13.60 13.96
CA ARG A 380 28.45 13.19 13.06
C ARG A 380 28.94 11.78 13.35
N GLU A 381 29.09 11.42 14.63
CA GLU A 381 29.48 10.04 14.99
C GLU A 381 28.43 9.02 14.57
N ILE A 382 27.14 9.31 14.77
CA ILE A 382 26.04 8.45 14.31
C ILE A 382 26.11 8.25 12.79
N LEU A 383 26.31 9.32 12.01
CA LEU A 383 26.43 9.22 10.56
C LEU A 383 27.63 8.37 10.12
N ARG A 384 28.76 8.46 10.82
CA ARG A 384 29.91 7.59 10.54
C ARG A 384 29.63 6.12 10.84
N ASP A 385 28.94 5.84 11.96
CA ASP A 385 28.61 4.48 12.38
C ASP A 385 27.56 3.84 11.44
N VAL A 386 26.48 4.56 11.15
CA VAL A 386 25.32 4.01 10.43
C VAL A 386 25.46 4.12 8.91
N TYR A 387 26.03 5.23 8.42
CA TYR A 387 26.09 5.57 7.00
C TYR A 387 27.51 5.68 6.45
N GLY A 388 28.48 5.08 7.13
CA GLY A 388 29.89 5.10 6.69
C GLY A 388 30.10 4.65 5.25
N TRP A 389 29.30 3.69 4.78
CA TRP A 389 29.27 3.26 3.38
C TRP A 389 28.90 4.40 2.41
N ALA A 390 27.94 5.25 2.78
CA ALA A 390 27.49 6.37 1.95
C ALA A 390 28.51 7.51 1.93
N LEU A 391 29.24 7.71 3.05
CA LEU A 391 30.30 8.73 3.14
C LEU A 391 31.53 8.38 2.29
N ALA A 392 31.69 7.11 1.93
CA ALA A 392 32.81 6.63 1.11
C ALA A 392 32.53 6.68 -0.41
N LEU A 393 31.31 6.98 -0.83
CA LEU A 393 30.91 7.02 -2.23
C LEU A 393 31.09 8.39 -2.85
N ASP A 394 31.46 8.40 -4.13
CA ASP A 394 31.46 9.61 -4.98
C ASP A 394 30.07 9.81 -5.60
N TRP A 395 29.28 10.70 -5.04
CA TRP A 395 27.91 11.01 -5.45
C TRP A 395 27.81 11.89 -6.69
N THR A 396 28.93 12.22 -7.34
CA THR A 396 28.94 12.96 -8.60
C THR A 396 28.88 12.04 -9.83
N GLN A 397 29.06 10.74 -9.63
CA GLN A 397 29.03 9.76 -10.72
C GLN A 397 27.59 9.35 -11.06
N ASP A 398 27.29 9.18 -12.34
CA ASP A 398 25.95 8.84 -12.84
C ASP A 398 25.39 7.55 -12.24
N ASN A 399 26.23 6.54 -12.02
CA ASN A 399 25.80 5.27 -11.43
C ASN A 399 25.38 5.38 -9.96
N THR A 400 25.90 6.35 -9.21
CA THR A 400 25.48 6.63 -7.83
C THR A 400 24.25 7.52 -7.76
N GLN A 401 23.93 8.24 -8.83
CA GLN A 401 22.77 9.14 -8.92
C GLN A 401 21.52 8.50 -9.56
N ALA A 402 21.64 7.29 -10.07
CA ALA A 402 20.58 6.64 -10.87
C ALA A 402 19.22 6.49 -10.18
N ARG A 403 19.11 6.78 -8.88
CA ARG A 403 17.91 6.54 -8.06
C ARG A 403 17.57 7.72 -7.20
N VAL A 404 17.29 8.81 -7.87
CA VAL A 404 16.94 10.08 -7.24
C VAL A 404 15.44 10.22 -7.16
N TRP A 405 14.94 10.58 -5.99
CA TRP A 405 13.55 10.83 -5.68
C TRP A 405 13.38 12.32 -5.40
N TYR A 406 12.25 12.87 -5.78
CA TYR A 406 11.95 14.27 -5.52
C TYR A 406 10.92 14.42 -4.40
N VAL A 407 11.20 15.34 -3.47
CA VAL A 407 10.30 15.75 -2.39
C VAL A 407 9.94 17.19 -2.62
N SER A 408 8.66 17.50 -2.72
CA SER A 408 8.16 18.86 -2.55
C SER A 408 7.64 19.04 -1.13
N GLU A 409 7.45 20.29 -0.70
CA GLU A 409 6.91 20.61 0.62
C GLU A 409 5.57 19.89 0.90
N ASN A 410 4.75 19.73 -0.13
CA ASN A 410 3.40 19.18 -0.04
C ASN A 410 3.24 17.81 -0.70
N LYS A 411 4.27 17.24 -1.33
CA LYS A 411 4.14 16.06 -2.15
C LYS A 411 5.46 15.30 -2.26
N LEU A 412 5.44 14.07 -1.81
CA LEU A 412 6.52 13.13 -2.03
C LEU A 412 6.26 12.42 -3.36
N GLU A 413 6.91 12.86 -4.43
CA GLU A 413 6.88 12.17 -5.71
C GLU A 413 8.25 11.58 -6.01
N PRO A 414 8.37 10.26 -6.05
CA PRO A 414 9.58 9.66 -6.57
C PRO A 414 9.58 9.78 -8.09
N ARG A 415 10.67 10.32 -8.60
CA ARG A 415 10.95 10.31 -10.03
C ARG A 415 12.34 9.78 -10.24
N LEU A 416 12.47 8.85 -11.15
CA LEU A 416 13.76 8.44 -11.65
C LEU A 416 14.24 9.48 -12.65
N GLY A 417 15.36 10.12 -12.33
CA GLY A 417 15.92 11.14 -13.22
C GLY A 417 14.88 12.23 -13.49
N GLU A 418 15.16 13.20 -13.98
CA GLU A 418 14.62 14.39 -14.61
C GLU A 418 13.11 14.62 -14.58
N ARG A 419 12.71 15.70 -13.95
CA ARG A 419 11.61 16.53 -14.42
C ARG A 419 12.14 17.29 -15.63
N PHE A 420 12.07 16.69 -16.80
CA PHE A 420 12.64 17.29 -18.01
C PHE A 420 11.94 18.54 -18.49
N GLU A 421 10.68 18.71 -18.12
CA GLU A 421 9.78 19.69 -18.73
C GLU A 421 9.30 20.79 -17.76
N GLU A 422 9.53 20.64 -16.46
CA GLU A 422 9.10 21.60 -15.47
C GLU A 422 10.29 22.05 -14.62
N PRO A 423 10.46 23.36 -14.38
CA PRO A 423 11.47 23.82 -13.45
C PRO A 423 11.24 23.20 -12.07
N LEU A 424 12.33 22.84 -11.39
CA LEU A 424 12.30 22.41 -9.99
C LEU A 424 11.63 23.53 -9.17
N GLU A 425 10.58 23.18 -8.45
CA GLU A 425 10.05 24.11 -7.47
C GLU A 425 11.07 24.32 -6.34
N PRO A 426 11.04 25.50 -5.67
CA PRO A 426 12.06 25.85 -4.68
C PRO A 426 12.25 24.80 -3.56
N TYR A 427 11.25 24.00 -3.28
CA TYR A 427 11.25 22.99 -2.20
C TYR A 427 11.38 21.56 -2.73
N GLU A 428 11.50 21.36 -4.02
CA GLU A 428 11.71 20.02 -4.57
C GLU A 428 13.15 19.61 -4.41
N GLN A 429 13.37 18.55 -3.65
CA GLN A 429 14.67 17.98 -3.42
C GLN A 429 14.74 16.54 -3.92
N PRO A 430 15.83 16.15 -4.57
CA PRO A 430 16.07 14.75 -4.90
C PRO A 430 16.25 13.95 -3.60
N LEU A 431 15.53 12.85 -3.47
CA LEU A 431 15.65 11.93 -2.34
C LEU A 431 16.58 10.76 -2.71
N CYS A 432 17.76 10.80 -2.14
CA CYS A 432 18.71 9.70 -2.20
C CYS A 432 19.35 9.54 -0.82
N PRO A 433 18.93 8.57 -0.01
CA PRO A 433 19.32 8.49 1.40
C PRO A 433 20.83 8.51 1.63
N GLY A 434 21.59 7.80 0.83
CA GLY A 434 23.04 7.80 0.93
C GLY A 434 23.64 9.17 0.64
N ARG A 435 23.22 9.83 -0.46
CA ARG A 435 23.67 11.17 -0.79
C ARG A 435 23.23 12.19 0.24
N ASP A 436 22.00 12.06 0.75
CA ASP A 436 21.46 13.00 1.73
C ASP A 436 22.19 12.86 3.07
N ALA A 437 22.60 11.63 3.44
CA ALA A 437 23.50 11.40 4.57
C ALA A 437 24.88 12.03 4.36
N ALA A 438 25.45 11.89 3.17
CA ALA A 438 26.74 12.48 2.83
C ALA A 438 26.69 14.02 2.82
N ARG A 439 25.62 14.62 2.30
CA ARG A 439 25.40 16.08 2.34
C ARG A 439 25.25 16.59 3.78
N LEU A 440 24.37 15.96 4.58
CA LEU A 440 24.24 16.30 5.99
C LEU A 440 25.59 16.24 6.71
N PHE A 441 26.39 15.18 6.46
CA PHE A 441 27.70 15.05 7.05
C PHE A 441 28.68 16.14 6.59
N ALA A 442 28.64 16.52 5.30
CA ALA A 442 29.47 17.59 4.76
C ALA A 442 29.11 18.95 5.39
N ASP A 443 27.82 19.27 5.51
CA ASP A 443 27.36 20.54 6.09
C ASP A 443 27.64 20.61 7.59
N LEU A 444 27.48 19.50 8.31
CA LEU A 444 27.92 19.38 9.72
C LEU A 444 29.43 19.56 9.91
N ASN A 445 30.25 19.23 8.89
CA ASN A 445 31.70 19.41 8.94
C ASN A 445 32.15 20.81 8.47
N ALA A 446 31.36 21.50 7.67
CA ALA A 446 31.67 22.85 7.22
C ALA A 446 31.70 23.85 8.41
N ASP A 447 30.90 23.57 9.44
CA ASP A 447 30.81 24.41 10.66
C ASP A 447 31.48 23.75 11.87
N LEU A 448 32.72 23.29 11.71
CA LEU A 448 33.49 22.57 12.74
C LEU A 448 33.82 23.41 13.99
N THR A 449 33.56 24.71 13.98
CA THR A 449 33.99 25.61 15.04
C THR A 449 33.12 25.56 16.29
N THR A 450 31.91 25.01 16.21
CA THR A 450 30.96 24.93 17.32
C THR A 450 30.27 23.57 17.36
N ASP A 451 30.34 22.88 18.50
CA ASP A 451 29.49 21.73 18.78
C ASP A 451 28.14 22.22 19.36
N GLU A 452 27.24 22.59 18.47
CA GLU A 452 25.93 23.18 18.80
C GLU A 452 24.82 22.13 18.88
N PRO A 453 23.66 22.47 19.46
CA PRO A 453 22.45 21.63 19.38
C PRO A 453 21.99 21.43 17.94
N VAL A 454 21.62 20.20 17.59
CA VAL A 454 21.06 19.83 16.28
C VAL A 454 19.85 20.69 15.92
N GLY A 455 19.04 21.09 16.90
CA GLY A 455 17.91 21.99 16.66
C GLY A 455 18.34 23.34 16.06
N ALA A 456 19.45 23.93 16.54
CA ALA A 456 19.97 25.17 16.02
C ALA A 456 20.52 25.01 14.60
N PHE A 457 21.19 23.90 14.33
CA PHE A 457 21.66 23.54 12.97
C PHE A 457 20.47 23.40 12.01
N LEU A 458 19.42 22.69 12.38
CA LEU A 458 18.24 22.46 11.52
C LEU A 458 17.41 23.72 11.25
N LEU A 459 17.50 24.75 12.07
CA LEU A 459 16.89 26.05 11.75
C LEU A 459 17.57 26.75 10.58
N ARG A 460 18.86 26.47 10.36
CA ARG A 460 19.62 27.00 9.22
C ARG A 460 19.58 26.05 8.01
N HIS A 461 19.41 24.75 8.27
CA HIS A 461 19.47 23.67 7.28
C HIS A 461 18.22 22.77 7.39
N PRO A 462 17.00 23.31 7.14
CA PRO A 462 15.74 22.57 7.28
C PRO A 462 15.64 21.36 6.33
N GLU A 463 16.37 21.36 5.21
CA GLU A 463 16.47 20.29 4.23
C GLU A 463 16.99 18.97 4.84
N HIS A 464 17.76 19.04 5.92
CA HIS A 464 18.34 17.89 6.60
C HIS A 464 17.41 17.23 7.63
N ARG A 465 16.20 17.74 7.83
CA ARG A 465 15.27 17.27 8.88
C ARG A 465 15.01 15.76 8.81
N HIS A 466 14.65 15.27 7.63
CA HIS A 466 14.30 13.85 7.46
C HIS A 466 15.51 12.93 7.68
N MET A 467 16.67 13.31 7.15
CA MET A 467 17.88 12.51 7.30
C MET A 467 18.38 12.51 8.75
N THR A 468 18.30 13.65 9.43
CA THR A 468 18.64 13.76 10.86
C THR A 468 17.76 12.84 11.70
N ARG A 469 16.44 12.86 11.49
CA ARG A 469 15.51 11.97 12.19
C ARG A 469 15.84 10.51 11.94
N ARG A 470 16.05 10.14 10.69
CA ARG A 470 16.42 8.77 10.31
C ARG A 470 17.71 8.32 11.00
N ALA A 471 18.74 9.15 11.03
CA ALA A 471 20.01 8.85 11.67
C ALA A 471 19.83 8.63 13.18
N GLN A 472 19.08 9.49 13.85
CA GLN A 472 18.81 9.36 15.29
C GLN A 472 18.03 8.07 15.63
N ILE A 473 17.04 7.71 14.82
CA ILE A 473 16.29 6.45 14.99
C ILE A 473 17.25 5.26 14.81
N ALA A 474 18.01 5.25 13.72
CA ALA A 474 18.92 4.16 13.40
C ALA A 474 20.05 3.95 14.43
N ALA A 475 20.37 4.98 15.22
CA ALA A 475 21.35 4.86 16.30
C ALA A 475 20.86 4.00 17.48
N LEU A 476 19.55 3.80 17.63
CA LEU A 476 18.98 3.06 18.75
C LEU A 476 18.95 1.55 18.48
N LEU A 477 19.29 0.76 19.50
CA LEU A 477 19.29 -0.71 19.39
C LEU A 477 17.94 -1.32 18.96
N PRO A 478 16.76 -0.85 19.45
CA PRO A 478 15.48 -1.40 19.02
C PRO A 478 15.19 -1.21 17.51
N TYR A 479 15.94 -0.34 16.84
CA TYR A 479 15.80 -0.01 15.43
C TYR A 479 16.98 -0.47 14.58
N ALA A 480 17.65 -1.56 14.99
CA ALA A 480 18.82 -2.10 14.29
C ALA A 480 18.54 -2.42 12.82
N GLU A 481 17.31 -2.82 12.48
CA GLU A 481 16.91 -3.11 11.11
C GLU A 481 17.04 -1.89 10.16
N ILE A 482 16.92 -0.67 10.68
CA ILE A 482 17.17 0.56 9.90
C ILE A 482 18.65 0.67 9.53
N ARG A 483 19.53 0.24 10.41
CA ARG A 483 20.99 0.25 10.19
C ARG A 483 21.37 -0.80 9.15
N ASP A 484 20.86 -2.03 9.34
CA ASP A 484 21.22 -3.19 8.53
C ASP A 484 20.52 -3.23 7.18
N ASN A 485 19.36 -2.57 7.08
CA ASN A 485 18.52 -2.50 5.88
C ASN A 485 18.44 -1.07 5.32
N THR A 486 19.52 -0.32 5.40
CA THR A 486 19.61 1.01 4.79
C THR A 486 19.38 0.93 3.28
N ILE A 487 18.49 1.78 2.78
CA ILE A 487 18.27 1.93 1.33
C ILE A 487 19.48 2.65 0.74
N ASP A 488 20.22 1.95 -0.08
CA ASP A 488 21.39 2.46 -0.78
C ASP A 488 21.08 2.87 -2.24
N ALA A 489 22.09 3.36 -2.95
CA ALA A 489 21.96 3.75 -4.35
C ALA A 489 21.76 2.55 -5.30
N VAL A 490 21.89 1.33 -4.81
CA VAL A 490 21.80 0.10 -5.62
C VAL A 490 20.35 -0.42 -5.70
N MET A 491 19.48 -0.09 -4.73
CA MET A 491 18.10 -0.54 -4.73
C MET A 491 17.29 0.13 -5.85
N MET A 492 16.69 -0.70 -6.71
CA MET A 492 15.85 -0.21 -7.80
C MET A 492 14.48 0.25 -7.28
N PRO A 493 13.86 1.26 -7.89
CA PRO A 493 12.51 1.68 -7.56
C PRO A 493 11.49 0.55 -7.61
N ILE A 494 11.64 -0.38 -8.54
CA ILE A 494 10.76 -1.53 -8.65
C ILE A 494 10.86 -2.48 -7.44
N ASP A 495 12.02 -2.58 -6.82
CA ASP A 495 12.19 -3.38 -5.61
C ASP A 495 11.44 -2.75 -4.44
N MET A 496 11.45 -1.42 -4.34
CA MET A 496 10.67 -0.70 -3.35
C MET A 496 9.16 -0.80 -3.58
N LEU A 497 8.73 -0.91 -4.84
CA LEU A 497 7.33 -1.15 -5.16
C LEU A 497 6.85 -2.55 -4.76
N ARG A 498 7.71 -3.54 -4.89
CA ARG A 498 7.43 -4.90 -4.41
C ARG A 498 7.31 -4.94 -2.88
N THR A 499 8.13 -4.17 -2.18
CA THR A 499 7.97 -3.95 -0.73
C THR A 499 6.58 -3.42 -0.40
N LYS A 500 6.06 -2.51 -1.22
CA LYS A 500 4.71 -1.97 -1.06
C LYS A 500 3.62 -3.02 -1.18
N LEU A 501 3.73 -4.00 -2.09
CA LEU A 501 2.76 -5.09 -2.20
C LEU A 501 2.62 -5.85 -0.89
N SER A 502 3.74 -6.26 -0.30
CA SER A 502 3.75 -6.95 0.99
C SER A 502 3.19 -6.11 2.12
N PHE A 503 3.51 -4.85 2.12
CA PHE A 503 3.30 -3.90 3.22
C PHE A 503 1.88 -3.33 3.24
N PHE A 504 1.39 -2.79 2.12
CA PHE A 504 0.03 -2.29 2.01
C PHE A 504 -0.97 -3.40 1.74
N GLY A 505 -0.58 -4.37 0.94
CA GLY A 505 -1.42 -5.47 0.57
C GLY A 505 -2.13 -5.25 -0.77
N ALA A 506 -1.42 -5.04 -1.86
CA ALA A 506 -2.03 -5.07 -3.18
C ALA A 506 -2.11 -6.49 -3.72
N SER A 507 -3.18 -6.81 -4.42
CA SER A 507 -3.41 -8.15 -5.00
C SER A 507 -2.69 -8.32 -6.33
N GLU A 508 -2.55 -7.24 -7.07
CA GLU A 508 -1.86 -7.23 -8.34
C GLU A 508 -0.92 -6.05 -8.50
N PHE A 509 0.06 -6.27 -9.33
CA PHE A 509 1.16 -5.40 -9.57
C PHE A 509 1.54 -5.45 -11.04
N ASP A 510 1.25 -4.38 -11.77
CA ASP A 510 1.57 -4.24 -13.18
C ASP A 510 2.61 -3.11 -13.36
N PRO A 511 3.91 -3.42 -13.37
CA PRO A 511 4.93 -2.44 -13.67
C PRO A 511 5.04 -2.25 -15.17
N ARG A 512 4.45 -1.19 -15.69
CA ARG A 512 4.58 -0.85 -17.12
C ARG A 512 5.87 -0.10 -17.44
N SER A 513 6.49 0.45 -16.41
CA SER A 513 7.78 1.12 -16.51
C SER A 513 8.41 1.22 -15.12
N ASP A 514 9.66 1.61 -15.07
CA ASP A 514 10.36 1.99 -13.84
C ASP A 514 9.79 3.25 -13.15
N ARG A 515 8.94 4.01 -13.85
CA ARG A 515 8.34 5.27 -13.37
C ARG A 515 6.89 5.11 -12.90
N TRP A 516 6.14 4.18 -13.50
CA TRP A 516 4.71 4.02 -13.26
C TRP A 516 4.37 2.58 -12.96
N VAL A 517 3.71 2.37 -11.85
CA VAL A 517 3.22 1.06 -11.43
C VAL A 517 1.73 1.16 -11.16
N ARG A 518 1.01 0.18 -11.61
CA ARG A 518 -0.38 -0.05 -11.22
C ARG A 518 -0.44 -1.16 -10.20
N ILE A 519 -1.18 -0.92 -9.15
CA ILE A 519 -1.54 -1.91 -8.16
C ILE A 519 -3.05 -1.99 -8.07
N THR A 520 -3.57 -3.18 -7.80
CA THR A 520 -4.99 -3.38 -7.53
C THR A 520 -5.17 -3.73 -6.08
N MET A 521 -6.03 -2.98 -5.41
CA MET A 521 -6.31 -3.10 -3.98
C MET A 521 -7.64 -3.80 -3.77
N PHE A 522 -7.73 -4.66 -2.76
CA PHE A 522 -8.94 -5.40 -2.37
C PHE A 522 -9.53 -6.31 -3.47
N GLN A 523 -8.78 -6.65 -4.51
CA GLN A 523 -9.21 -7.65 -5.48
C GLN A 523 -9.37 -9.00 -4.77
N HIS A 524 -10.41 -9.73 -5.07
CA HIS A 524 -10.85 -10.97 -4.41
C HIS A 524 -11.27 -10.84 -2.96
N ALA A 525 -11.08 -9.68 -2.31
CA ALA A 525 -11.52 -9.46 -0.94
C ALA A 525 -13.04 -9.60 -0.79
N PRO A 526 -13.54 -10.04 0.37
CA PRO A 526 -14.98 -10.03 0.66
C PRO A 526 -15.53 -8.60 0.63
N PHE A 527 -16.80 -8.46 0.24
CA PHE A 527 -17.53 -7.20 0.39
C PHE A 527 -18.10 -7.08 1.82
N PRO A 528 -18.56 -5.88 2.21
CA PRO A 528 -19.10 -5.66 3.56
C PRO A 528 -20.13 -6.68 4.04
N HIS A 529 -21.01 -7.14 3.17
CA HIS A 529 -22.03 -8.14 3.49
C HIS A 529 -21.52 -9.58 3.53
N GLU A 530 -20.26 -9.81 3.20
CA GLU A 530 -19.58 -11.10 3.18
C GLU A 530 -18.49 -11.21 4.26
N LEU A 531 -18.36 -10.20 5.13
CA LEU A 531 -17.35 -10.15 6.19
C LEU A 531 -17.68 -11.10 7.36
N GLU A 532 -17.96 -12.36 7.07
CA GLU A 532 -17.95 -13.41 8.07
C GLU A 532 -16.54 -13.97 8.25
N ASP A 533 -16.24 -14.49 9.43
CA ASP A 533 -14.88 -14.88 9.86
C ASP A 533 -14.11 -15.75 8.84
N ALA A 534 -14.80 -16.62 8.13
CA ALA A 534 -14.17 -17.54 7.17
C ALA A 534 -13.60 -16.83 5.92
N PHE A 535 -14.12 -15.67 5.53
CA PHE A 535 -13.75 -14.98 4.30
C PHE A 535 -12.78 -13.82 4.50
N ALA A 536 -12.62 -13.34 5.71
CA ALA A 536 -11.77 -12.18 5.98
C ALA A 536 -10.28 -12.43 5.66
N ASP A 537 -9.85 -13.66 5.53
CA ASP A 537 -8.46 -14.04 5.31
C ASP A 537 -8.17 -14.90 4.07
N ASP A 538 -9.14 -15.64 3.55
CA ASP A 538 -8.92 -16.56 2.40
C ASP A 538 -9.16 -15.88 1.04
N TRP A 539 -8.44 -14.77 0.79
CA TRP A 539 -8.56 -14.05 -0.47
C TRP A 539 -7.23 -13.60 -1.08
N ALA A 540 -6.13 -13.75 -0.33
CA ALA A 540 -4.81 -13.30 -0.78
C ALA A 540 -4.27 -14.12 -1.96
N LEU A 541 -4.60 -15.40 -1.98
CA LEU A 541 -4.28 -16.34 -3.07
C LEU A 541 -5.55 -17.14 -3.40
N PRO A 542 -6.52 -16.55 -4.11
CA PRO A 542 -7.75 -17.25 -4.44
C PRO A 542 -7.48 -18.46 -5.33
N PRO A 543 -8.34 -19.49 -5.30
CA PRO A 543 -8.26 -20.58 -6.25
C PRO A 543 -8.45 -20.03 -7.66
N LEU A 544 -7.51 -20.28 -8.56
CA LEU A 544 -7.69 -20.00 -9.97
C LEU A 544 -8.62 -21.07 -10.54
N ASN A 545 -9.75 -20.66 -11.09
CA ASN A 545 -10.57 -21.56 -11.88
C ASN A 545 -9.75 -21.91 -13.13
N MET A 546 -9.15 -23.11 -13.13
CA MET A 546 -8.65 -23.69 -14.37
C MET A 546 -9.88 -23.81 -15.27
N ALA A 547 -10.02 -22.90 -16.21
CA ALA A 547 -10.96 -23.11 -17.31
C ALA A 547 -10.64 -24.50 -17.87
N ALA A 548 -11.62 -25.37 -17.90
CA ALA A 548 -11.48 -26.69 -18.50
C ALA A 548 -10.86 -26.48 -19.90
N GLU A 549 -9.64 -27.01 -20.08
CA GLU A 549 -9.01 -27.14 -21.39
C GLU A 549 -9.90 -27.92 -22.35
#